data_33cdb00e64446a0afb88ea364f0d3472
#
_entry.id   33cdb00e64446a0afb88ea364f0d3472
#
_cell.length_a   1.000
_cell.length_b   1.000
_cell.length_c   1.000
_cell.angle_alpha   90.00
_cell.angle_beta   90.00
_cell.angle_gamma   90.00
#
_symmetry.space_group_name_H-M   'P 1'
#
loop_
_entity.id
_entity.type
_entity.pdbx_description
1 polymer ?
#
loop_
_entity_poly.entity_id
_entity_poly.type
_entity_poly.pdbx_seq_one_letter_code
_entity_poly.pdbx_strand_id
1 'polypeptide(L)'
;MADYFNEDFRDFLRALNNQKVDYILVGGMAVILHGYVRTTGDMDIWVRKTKENYQLIVKAFHEFSMPVFDMSEEKFLSDQFDVWMFGVEPVKIELMTAVKGLDFEEAFRLSNTYMEDGIPIRFLHINSLLDAKQAAGRYKDLDDINQLQKRKKK
;
A
#
# COMPACT_ATOMS: atom_id res chain seq x y z
N MET A 1 9.72 -12.53 16.56
CA MET A 1 8.80 -11.56 15.96
C MET A 1 8.28 -12.11 14.63
N ALA A 2 6.99 -11.98 14.41
CA ALA A 2 6.41 -12.44 13.15
C ALA A 2 6.95 -11.66 11.96
N ASP A 3 7.27 -12.37 10.90
CA ASP A 3 7.76 -11.80 9.65
C ASP A 3 6.57 -11.70 8.70
N TYR A 4 6.00 -10.51 8.55
CA TYR A 4 4.81 -10.29 7.76
C TYR A 4 5.10 -10.09 6.27
N PHE A 5 6.35 -9.81 5.93
CA PHE A 5 6.74 -9.50 4.55
C PHE A 5 7.77 -10.51 4.07
N ASN A 6 7.55 -11.06 2.87
CA ASN A 6 8.58 -11.87 2.25
C ASN A 6 9.74 -10.97 1.78
N GLU A 7 10.85 -11.59 1.40
CA GLU A 7 12.06 -10.87 1.02
C GLU A 7 11.82 -9.94 -0.17
N ASP A 8 11.06 -10.39 -1.16
CA ASP A 8 10.78 -9.58 -2.35
C ASP A 8 9.94 -8.36 -2.03
N PHE A 9 8.95 -8.49 -1.14
CA PHE A 9 8.15 -7.35 -0.70
C PHE A 9 9.04 -6.36 0.06
N ARG A 10 9.94 -6.85 0.91
CA ARG A 10 10.89 -5.98 1.62
C ARG A 10 11.80 -5.24 0.64
N ASP A 11 12.29 -5.93 -0.38
CA ASP A 11 13.16 -5.33 -1.40
C ASP A 11 12.42 -4.24 -2.18
N PHE A 12 11.14 -4.48 -2.50
CA PHE A 12 10.34 -3.49 -3.20
C PHE A 12 10.12 -2.25 -2.32
N LEU A 13 9.77 -2.45 -1.05
CA LEU A 13 9.58 -1.33 -0.11
C LEU A 13 10.89 -0.56 0.10
N ARG A 14 12.01 -1.26 0.16
CA ARG A 14 13.33 -0.62 0.26
C ARG A 14 13.59 0.24 -0.98
N ALA A 15 13.25 -0.25 -2.17
CA ALA A 15 13.42 0.52 -3.41
C ALA A 15 12.55 1.78 -3.38
N LEU A 16 11.29 1.68 -2.95
CA LEU A 16 10.43 2.84 -2.82
C LEU A 16 11.03 3.89 -1.87
N ASN A 17 11.55 3.44 -0.73
CA ASN A 17 12.16 4.34 0.25
C ASN A 17 13.45 4.97 -0.29
N ASN A 18 14.30 4.17 -0.95
CA ASN A 18 15.56 4.66 -1.51
C ASN A 18 15.34 5.77 -2.53
N GLN A 19 14.29 5.65 -3.33
CA GLN A 19 13.95 6.64 -4.34
C GLN A 19 13.03 7.75 -3.81
N LYS A 20 12.69 7.71 -2.53
CA LYS A 20 11.84 8.71 -1.85
C LYS A 20 10.45 8.83 -2.47
N VAL A 21 9.90 7.70 -2.90
CA VAL A 21 8.53 7.65 -3.41
C VAL A 21 7.56 7.98 -2.29
N ASP A 22 6.55 8.80 -2.59
CA ASP A 22 5.45 9.05 -1.66
C ASP A 22 4.43 7.93 -1.80
N TYR A 23 4.34 7.08 -0.78
CA TYR A 23 3.46 5.92 -0.79
C TYR A 23 2.88 5.67 0.60
N ILE A 24 1.80 4.92 0.62
CA ILE A 24 1.20 4.40 1.85
C ILE A 24 0.85 2.94 1.61
N LEU A 25 1.31 2.05 2.49
CA LEU A 25 0.89 0.65 2.48
C LEU A 25 -0.57 0.60 2.95
N VAL A 26 -1.44 -0.02 2.15
CA VAL A 26 -2.87 -0.14 2.45
C VAL A 26 -3.29 -1.61 2.37
N GLY A 27 -4.58 -1.90 2.41
CA GLY A 27 -5.10 -3.25 2.20
C GLY A 27 -4.76 -4.23 3.31
N GLY A 28 -4.64 -5.51 2.96
CA GLY A 28 -4.46 -6.60 3.92
C GLY A 28 -3.20 -6.50 4.77
N MET A 29 -2.09 -6.02 4.19
CA MET A 29 -0.85 -5.85 4.95
C MET A 29 -1.01 -4.76 6.03
N ALA A 30 -1.73 -3.68 5.73
CA ALA A 30 -2.01 -2.64 6.72
C ALA A 30 -2.89 -3.18 7.86
N VAL A 31 -3.87 -4.03 7.52
CA VAL A 31 -4.72 -4.69 8.52
C VAL A 31 -3.85 -5.52 9.48
N ILE A 32 -2.90 -6.27 8.93
CA ILE A 32 -1.98 -7.09 9.73
C ILE A 32 -1.14 -6.21 10.67
N LEU A 33 -0.63 -5.09 10.18
CA LEU A 33 0.19 -4.19 10.99
C LEU A 33 -0.60 -3.55 12.13
N HIS A 34 -1.93 -3.45 12.00
CA HIS A 34 -2.79 -2.98 13.08
C HIS A 34 -3.20 -4.11 14.04
N GLY A 35 -2.64 -5.30 13.87
CA GLY A 35 -2.76 -6.39 14.83
C GLY A 35 -3.74 -7.50 14.48
N TYR A 36 -4.48 -7.40 13.38
CA TYR A 36 -5.34 -8.50 12.94
C TYR A 36 -4.56 -9.36 11.96
N VAL A 37 -3.93 -10.40 12.49
CA VAL A 37 -3.12 -11.33 11.70
C VAL A 37 -4.05 -12.24 10.90
N ARG A 38 -3.97 -12.17 9.58
CA ARG A 38 -4.70 -13.01 8.66
C ARG A 38 -3.90 -13.21 7.39
N THR A 39 -4.33 -14.15 6.55
CA THR A 39 -3.66 -14.41 5.28
C THR A 39 -3.95 -13.27 4.29
N THR A 40 -2.91 -12.83 3.59
CA THR A 40 -3.04 -11.93 2.45
C THR A 40 -1.97 -12.31 1.43
N GLY A 41 -2.35 -12.32 0.15
CA GLY A 41 -1.44 -12.71 -0.94
C GLY A 41 -0.80 -11.52 -1.63
N ASP A 42 -1.38 -10.34 -1.50
CA ASP A 42 -0.99 -9.17 -2.27
C ASP A 42 -0.44 -8.07 -1.35
N MET A 43 0.47 -7.27 -1.90
CA MET A 43 0.90 -6.05 -1.24
C MET A 43 0.28 -4.86 -1.97
N ASP A 44 -0.59 -4.12 -1.29
CA ASP A 44 -1.33 -2.99 -1.85
C ASP A 44 -0.63 -1.69 -1.46
N ILE A 45 -0.20 -0.94 -2.47
CA ILE A 45 0.55 0.30 -2.29
C ILE A 45 -0.22 1.45 -2.94
N TRP A 46 -0.55 2.45 -2.14
CA TRP A 46 -1.21 3.67 -2.62
C TRP A 46 -0.14 4.75 -2.79
N VAL A 47 -0.04 5.32 -3.99
CA VAL A 47 1.02 6.29 -4.32
C VAL A 47 0.42 7.65 -4.66
N ARG A 48 1.16 8.72 -4.37
CA ARG A 48 0.73 10.06 -4.74
C ARG A 48 0.73 10.20 -6.26
N LYS A 49 -0.37 10.72 -6.79
CA LYS A 49 -0.60 10.86 -8.23
C LYS A 49 -0.05 12.18 -8.72
N THR A 50 1.28 12.27 -8.86
CA THR A 50 1.96 13.43 -9.43
C THR A 50 3.01 12.96 -10.42
N LYS A 51 3.38 13.85 -11.35
CA LYS A 51 4.42 13.58 -12.33
C LYS A 51 5.76 13.28 -11.64
N GLU A 52 6.10 14.07 -10.65
CA GLU A 52 7.35 13.92 -9.90
C GLU A 52 7.40 12.55 -9.20
N ASN A 53 6.31 12.15 -8.57
CA ASN A 53 6.25 10.86 -7.89
C ASN A 53 6.30 9.71 -8.88
N TYR A 54 5.65 9.85 -10.04
CA TYR A 54 5.74 8.85 -11.11
C TYR A 54 7.19 8.58 -11.50
N GLN A 55 7.98 9.64 -11.68
CA GLN A 55 9.39 9.51 -12.05
C GLN A 55 10.18 8.75 -10.98
N LEU A 56 9.89 9.01 -9.71
CA LEU A 56 10.52 8.29 -8.59
C LEU A 56 10.09 6.82 -8.56
N ILE A 57 8.82 6.54 -8.86
CA ILE A 57 8.30 5.18 -8.96
C ILE A 57 9.02 4.40 -10.05
N VAL A 58 9.23 5.01 -11.21
CA VAL A 58 9.97 4.36 -12.31
C VAL A 58 11.39 4.01 -11.87
N LYS A 59 12.05 4.89 -11.15
CA LYS A 59 13.39 4.64 -10.62
C LYS A 59 13.36 3.49 -9.61
N ALA A 60 12.35 3.43 -8.76
CA ALA A 60 12.21 2.35 -7.77
C ALA A 60 11.99 1.01 -8.48
N PHE A 61 11.15 0.98 -9.51
CA PHE A 61 10.93 -0.23 -10.31
C PHE A 61 12.22 -0.67 -10.96
N HIS A 62 13.01 0.26 -11.51
CA HIS A 62 14.30 -0.05 -12.10
C HIS A 62 15.25 -0.66 -11.06
N GLU A 63 15.31 -0.09 -9.87
CA GLU A 63 16.12 -0.62 -8.77
C GLU A 63 15.69 -2.03 -8.39
N PHE A 64 14.38 -2.28 -8.40
CA PHE A 64 13.80 -3.59 -8.09
C PHE A 64 13.90 -4.57 -9.28
N SER A 65 14.40 -4.11 -10.42
CA SER A 65 14.55 -4.88 -11.66
C SER A 65 13.20 -5.37 -12.21
N MET A 66 12.17 -4.54 -12.10
CA MET A 66 10.85 -4.83 -12.62
C MET A 66 10.40 -3.70 -13.56
N PRO A 67 9.99 -4.01 -14.80
CA PRO A 67 9.50 -2.98 -15.71
C PRO A 67 8.13 -2.47 -15.26
N VAL A 68 7.80 -1.24 -15.64
CA VAL A 68 6.49 -0.64 -15.32
C VAL A 68 5.41 -1.09 -16.31
N PHE A 69 5.77 -1.87 -17.33
CA PHE A 69 4.85 -2.38 -18.35
C PHE A 69 4.06 -1.23 -18.98
N ASP A 70 2.71 -1.32 -18.99
CA ASP A 70 1.87 -0.32 -19.62
C ASP A 70 1.50 0.86 -18.70
N MET A 71 2.09 0.93 -17.49
CA MET A 71 1.87 2.08 -16.61
C MET A 71 2.72 3.26 -17.08
N SER A 72 2.29 3.91 -18.15
CA SER A 72 2.94 5.11 -18.67
C SER A 72 2.62 6.33 -17.81
N GLU A 73 3.41 7.38 -17.95
CA GLU A 73 3.15 8.63 -17.23
C GLU A 73 1.75 9.17 -17.54
N GLU A 74 1.36 9.12 -18.82
CA GLU A 74 0.03 9.58 -19.26
C GLU A 74 -1.09 8.79 -18.56
N LYS A 75 -0.99 7.46 -18.55
CA LYS A 75 -1.99 6.61 -17.89
C LYS A 75 -1.97 6.79 -16.38
N PHE A 76 -0.80 6.89 -15.78
CA PHE A 76 -0.66 7.10 -14.35
C PHE A 76 -1.35 8.38 -13.89
N LEU A 77 -1.24 9.45 -14.68
CA LEU A 77 -1.85 10.75 -14.35
C LEU A 77 -3.31 10.85 -14.79
N SER A 78 -3.80 9.90 -15.59
CA SER A 78 -5.17 9.89 -16.09
C SER A 78 -6.16 9.51 -14.99
N ASP A 79 -7.38 10.06 -15.08
CA ASP A 79 -8.48 9.68 -14.20
C ASP A 79 -9.17 8.37 -14.64
N GLN A 80 -8.79 7.82 -15.78
CA GLN A 80 -9.38 6.59 -16.30
C GLN A 80 -8.76 5.33 -15.70
N PHE A 81 -7.53 5.43 -15.17
CA PHE A 81 -6.80 4.29 -14.62
C PHE A 81 -6.33 4.64 -13.20
N ASP A 82 -6.65 3.79 -12.24
CA ASP A 82 -6.25 4.04 -10.84
C ASP A 82 -5.63 2.82 -10.18
N VAL A 83 -5.49 1.69 -10.89
CA VAL A 83 -4.92 0.46 -10.33
C VAL A 83 -4.08 -0.25 -11.38
N TRP A 84 -2.89 -0.71 -10.97
CA TRP A 84 -2.00 -1.55 -11.78
C TRP A 84 -1.53 -2.72 -10.96
N MET A 85 -1.43 -3.90 -11.60
CA MET A 85 -0.98 -5.12 -10.94
C MET A 85 0.35 -5.58 -11.53
N PHE A 86 1.29 -5.93 -10.66
CA PHE A 86 2.63 -6.36 -11.05
C PHE A 86 2.97 -7.66 -10.35
N GLY A 87 3.68 -8.54 -11.08
CA GLY A 87 4.13 -9.80 -10.54
C GLY A 87 3.05 -10.86 -10.48
N VAL A 88 3.40 -11.99 -9.89
CA VAL A 88 2.50 -13.13 -9.69
C VAL A 88 2.75 -13.70 -8.29
N GLU A 89 1.78 -14.44 -7.75
CA GLU A 89 1.96 -15.11 -6.47
C GLU A 89 3.31 -15.85 -6.42
N PRO A 90 4.07 -15.78 -5.33
CA PRO A 90 3.72 -15.12 -4.04
C PRO A 90 4.17 -13.65 -3.96
N VAL A 91 4.58 -13.03 -5.05
CA VAL A 91 5.05 -11.63 -5.09
C VAL A 91 4.16 -10.81 -6.00
N LYS A 92 2.92 -10.58 -5.58
CA LYS A 92 1.95 -9.81 -6.34
C LYS A 92 1.81 -8.43 -5.67
N ILE A 93 2.03 -7.39 -6.45
CA ILE A 93 1.97 -6.00 -5.98
C ILE A 93 0.85 -5.29 -6.73
N GLU A 94 -0.03 -4.66 -5.96
CA GLU A 94 -1.10 -3.84 -6.52
C GLU A 94 -0.77 -2.38 -6.19
N LEU A 95 -0.55 -1.60 -7.25
CA LEU A 95 -0.23 -0.17 -7.12
C LEU A 95 -1.47 0.63 -7.49
N MET A 96 -1.84 1.61 -6.64
CA MET A 96 -3.05 2.38 -6.88
C MET A 96 -2.82 3.86 -6.64
N THR A 97 -3.58 4.70 -7.35
CA THR A 97 -3.54 6.16 -7.21
C THR A 97 -4.80 6.72 -6.55
N ALA A 98 -5.78 5.87 -6.27
CA ALA A 98 -7.01 6.27 -5.60
C ALA A 98 -7.48 5.16 -4.67
N VAL A 99 -8.00 5.55 -3.51
CA VAL A 99 -8.64 4.63 -2.56
C VAL A 99 -9.99 5.23 -2.20
N LYS A 100 -11.05 4.46 -2.45
CA LYS A 100 -12.42 4.91 -2.22
C LYS A 100 -12.61 5.36 -0.77
N GLY A 101 -13.17 6.54 -0.62
CA GLY A 101 -13.47 7.11 0.70
C GLY A 101 -12.33 7.89 1.35
N LEU A 102 -11.17 7.99 0.69
CA LEU A 102 -10.00 8.67 1.25
C LEU A 102 -9.40 9.69 0.29
N ASP A 103 -8.75 10.70 0.87
CA ASP A 103 -7.91 11.67 0.18
C ASP A 103 -6.44 11.34 0.50
N PHE A 104 -5.60 11.30 -0.51
CA PHE A 104 -4.20 10.91 -0.32
C PHE A 104 -3.45 11.84 0.64
N GLU A 105 -3.59 13.15 0.47
CA GLU A 105 -2.82 14.10 1.27
C GLU A 105 -3.15 13.97 2.76
N GLU A 106 -4.42 13.83 3.08
CA GLU A 106 -4.83 13.64 4.46
C GLU A 106 -4.38 12.29 5.02
N ALA A 107 -4.56 11.22 4.24
CA ALA A 107 -4.14 9.88 4.66
C ALA A 107 -2.62 9.81 4.86
N PHE A 108 -1.87 10.47 4.00
CA PHE A 108 -0.40 10.52 4.07
C PHE A 108 0.04 11.24 5.35
N ARG A 109 -0.59 12.37 5.65
CA ARG A 109 -0.30 13.16 6.85
C ARG A 109 -0.56 12.37 8.13
N LEU A 110 -1.61 11.55 8.13
CA LEU A 110 -2.03 10.77 9.30
C LEU A 110 -1.34 9.40 9.41
N SER A 111 -0.61 8.99 8.37
CA SER A 111 -0.04 7.65 8.31
C SER A 111 0.96 7.37 9.42
N ASN A 112 1.10 6.08 9.72
CA ASN A 112 2.05 5.57 10.73
C ASN A 112 3.28 4.98 10.05
N THR A 113 4.32 4.72 10.84
CA THR A 113 5.54 4.05 10.36
C THR A 113 5.79 2.80 11.18
N TYR A 114 6.06 1.69 10.48
CA TYR A 114 6.44 0.42 11.07
C TYR A 114 7.86 0.08 10.63
N MET A 115 8.72 -0.33 11.57
CA MET A 115 10.09 -0.72 11.23
C MET A 115 10.16 -2.22 11.00
N GLU A 116 10.42 -2.62 9.77
CA GLU A 116 10.59 -4.02 9.39
C GLU A 116 12.05 -4.24 8.99
N ASP A 117 12.81 -4.92 9.86
CA ASP A 117 14.19 -5.26 9.58
C ASP A 117 15.01 -4.03 9.13
N GLY A 118 14.85 -2.92 9.84
CA GLY A 118 15.53 -1.67 9.54
C GLY A 118 14.90 -0.84 8.42
N ILE A 119 13.83 -1.32 7.81
CA ILE A 119 13.14 -0.62 6.73
C ILE A 119 11.94 0.12 7.31
N PRO A 120 11.88 1.46 7.21
CA PRO A 120 10.68 2.18 7.64
C PRO A 120 9.59 2.01 6.60
N ILE A 121 8.44 1.48 7.02
CA ILE A 121 7.30 1.25 6.14
C ILE A 121 6.17 2.17 6.58
N ARG A 122 5.75 3.05 5.68
CA ARG A 122 4.62 3.94 5.93
C ARG A 122 3.33 3.17 5.64
N PHE A 123 2.42 3.16 6.60
CA PHE A 123 1.16 2.42 6.43
C PHE A 123 -0.02 3.25 6.94
N LEU A 124 -1.21 2.89 6.47
CA LEU A 124 -2.42 3.64 6.70
C LEU A 124 -2.81 3.66 8.18
N HIS A 125 -3.14 4.84 8.71
CA HIS A 125 -3.63 4.99 10.08
C HIS A 125 -4.93 4.19 10.24
N ILE A 126 -5.17 3.66 11.45
CA ILE A 126 -6.31 2.78 11.70
C ILE A 126 -7.66 3.44 11.35
N ASN A 127 -7.84 4.72 11.66
CA ASN A 127 -9.09 5.40 11.34
C ASN A 127 -9.29 5.52 9.83
N SER A 128 -8.24 5.84 9.08
CA SER A 128 -8.30 5.89 7.62
C SER A 128 -8.58 4.51 7.04
N LEU A 129 -7.95 3.47 7.61
CA LEU A 129 -8.16 2.09 7.18
C LEU A 129 -9.62 1.67 7.39
N LEU A 130 -10.20 2.01 8.53
CA LEU A 130 -11.62 1.71 8.80
C LEU A 130 -12.53 2.42 7.81
N ASP A 131 -12.26 3.69 7.49
CA ASP A 131 -13.02 4.45 6.52
C ASP A 131 -12.96 3.82 5.14
N ALA A 132 -11.76 3.40 4.71
CA ALA A 132 -11.57 2.75 3.42
C ALA A 132 -12.30 1.41 3.35
N LYS A 133 -12.22 0.61 4.41
CA LYS A 133 -12.89 -0.70 4.49
C LYS A 133 -14.40 -0.53 4.45
N GLN A 134 -14.92 0.46 5.17
CA GLN A 134 -16.35 0.76 5.18
C GLN A 134 -16.83 1.21 3.79
N ALA A 135 -16.05 2.04 3.11
CA ALA A 135 -16.37 2.50 1.76
C ALA A 135 -16.39 1.35 0.74
N ALA A 136 -15.49 0.37 0.88
CA ALA A 136 -15.44 -0.81 0.02
C ALA A 136 -16.62 -1.76 0.27
N GLY A 137 -16.98 -1.99 1.54
CA GLY A 137 -18.20 -2.69 1.93
C GLY A 137 -18.31 -4.17 1.59
N ARG A 138 -17.18 -4.84 1.26
CA ARG A 138 -17.20 -6.29 0.98
C ARG A 138 -17.28 -7.09 2.28
N TYR A 139 -17.64 -8.38 2.21
CA TYR A 139 -17.71 -9.22 3.41
C TYR A 139 -16.39 -9.26 4.17
N LYS A 140 -15.28 -9.42 3.46
CA LYS A 140 -13.97 -9.42 4.12
C LYS A 140 -13.65 -8.07 4.76
N ASP A 141 -14.14 -6.98 4.17
CA ASP A 141 -13.95 -5.64 4.72
C ASP A 141 -14.74 -5.44 6.01
N LEU A 142 -15.96 -5.97 6.06
CA LEU A 142 -16.79 -5.90 7.27
C LEU A 142 -16.17 -6.69 8.40
N ASP A 143 -15.59 -7.86 8.11
CA ASP A 143 -14.88 -8.66 9.11
C ASP A 143 -13.63 -7.92 9.59
N ASP A 144 -12.86 -7.34 8.67
CA ASP A 144 -11.68 -6.55 9.01
C ASP A 144 -12.06 -5.39 9.93
N ILE A 145 -13.15 -4.68 9.62
CA ILE A 145 -13.66 -3.58 10.46
C ILE A 145 -13.94 -4.08 11.87
N ASN A 146 -14.66 -5.19 11.98
CA ASN A 146 -15.03 -5.74 13.28
C ASN A 146 -13.79 -6.08 14.11
N GLN A 147 -12.80 -6.75 13.50
CA GLN A 147 -11.58 -7.13 14.19
C GLN A 147 -10.72 -5.91 14.57
N LEU A 148 -10.61 -4.93 13.67
CA LEU A 148 -9.84 -3.72 13.94
C LEU A 148 -10.48 -2.87 15.03
N GLN A 149 -11.81 -2.77 15.07
CA GLN A 149 -12.51 -2.02 16.10
C GLN A 149 -12.32 -2.65 17.48
N LYS A 150 -12.31 -3.97 17.58
CA LYS A 150 -12.02 -4.67 18.83
C LYS A 150 -10.63 -4.31 19.35
N ARG A 151 -9.63 -4.25 18.46
CA ARG A 151 -8.26 -3.95 18.85
C ARG A 151 -8.08 -2.47 19.19
N LYS A 152 -8.79 -1.59 18.51
CA LYS A 152 -8.75 -0.14 18.77
C LYS A 152 -9.28 0.20 20.17
N LYS A 153 -10.24 -0.58 20.66
CA LYS A 153 -10.86 -0.38 21.99
C LYS A 153 -9.97 -0.84 23.14
N LYS A 154 -8.92 -1.55 22.86
CA LYS A 154 -7.96 -1.97 23.84
C LYS A 154 -6.87 -0.88 23.97
#